data_60b8d49b1ab68f14832ba043ea7990a6
#
_entry.id   60b8d49b1ab68f14832ba043ea7990a6
#
_cell.length_a   1.000
_cell.length_b   1.000
_cell.length_c   1.000
_cell.angle_alpha   90.00
_cell.angle_beta   90.00
_cell.angle_gamma   90.00
#
_symmetry.space_group_name_H-M   'P 1'
#
loop_
_entity.id
_entity.type
_entity.pdbx_description
1 polymer ?
#
loop_
_entity_poly.entity_id
_entity_poly.type
_entity_poly.pdbx_seq_one_letter_code
_entity_poly.pdbx_strand_id
1 'polypeptide(L)'
;NCGLIGQNAAIEVDGAAYWLSDNGFFRYSGNLETMTCLVEDYVFDDINTTASQLINVGLNNLFGEITWFYPTQSSEIVNRSVTYNYAESSPQRPIWTTGSLARTTWVDSAVFGLPHGTSYNATGTSYDVVGNTEGATTYYQHETGTDQVKSSATTTVAANIESGDFDITRGQGGGADLRGDGEFIMK
;
A
#
# COMPACT_ATOMS: atom_id res chain seq x y z
N ASN A 1 15.00 -14.87 -10.38
CA ASN A 1 13.67 -15.03 -10.95
C ASN A 1 12.95 -13.69 -10.94
N CYS A 2 12.47 -13.22 -12.08
CA CYS A 2 11.70 -11.98 -12.20
C CYS A 2 10.27 -12.26 -12.73
N GLY A 3 9.81 -13.50 -12.54
CA GLY A 3 8.47 -13.92 -12.92
C GLY A 3 7.38 -13.19 -12.15
N LEU A 4 6.21 -13.09 -12.74
CA LEU A 4 5.04 -12.49 -12.12
C LEU A 4 4.48 -13.44 -11.04
N ILE A 5 4.24 -12.95 -9.82
CA ILE A 5 3.69 -13.75 -8.72
C ILE A 5 2.23 -14.18 -8.96
N GLY A 6 1.45 -13.35 -9.63
CA GLY A 6 0.05 -13.58 -9.95
C GLY A 6 -0.38 -12.83 -11.20
N GLN A 7 -1.41 -13.30 -11.87
CA GLN A 7 -1.83 -12.78 -13.19
C GLN A 7 -2.21 -11.28 -13.18
N ASN A 8 -2.62 -10.73 -12.04
CA ASN A 8 -3.04 -9.34 -11.89
C ASN A 8 -2.06 -8.48 -11.10
N ALA A 9 -0.81 -8.96 -10.91
CA ALA A 9 0.21 -8.28 -10.10
C ALA A 9 1.11 -7.35 -10.91
N ALA A 10 0.76 -7.03 -12.16
CA ALA A 10 1.50 -6.13 -13.04
C ALA A 10 0.63 -4.99 -13.55
N ILE A 11 1.25 -3.81 -13.70
CA ILE A 11 0.62 -2.62 -14.26
C ILE A 11 1.61 -1.85 -15.13
N GLU A 12 1.09 -1.15 -16.13
CA GLU A 12 1.87 -0.24 -16.98
C GLU A 12 1.53 1.19 -16.59
N VAL A 13 2.56 2.01 -16.42
CA VAL A 13 2.48 3.44 -16.12
C VAL A 13 3.52 4.18 -16.92
N ASP A 14 3.09 5.14 -17.74
CA ASP A 14 3.96 6.03 -18.55
C ASP A 14 5.01 5.28 -19.40
N GLY A 15 4.61 4.15 -20.01
CA GLY A 15 5.49 3.33 -20.83
C GLY A 15 6.46 2.42 -20.06
N ALA A 16 6.33 2.35 -18.74
CA ALA A 16 7.06 1.42 -17.91
C ALA A 16 6.12 0.38 -17.29
N ALA A 17 6.50 -0.89 -17.33
CA ALA A 17 5.78 -1.95 -16.63
C ALA A 17 6.36 -2.15 -15.23
N TYR A 18 5.48 -2.28 -14.25
CA TYR A 18 5.82 -2.56 -12.85
C TYR A 18 5.13 -3.83 -12.40
N TRP A 19 5.81 -4.69 -11.67
CA TRP A 19 5.19 -5.92 -11.16
C TRP A 19 5.80 -6.44 -9.88
N LEU A 20 4.99 -7.21 -9.16
CA LEU A 20 5.39 -8.01 -8.01
C LEU A 20 5.74 -9.42 -8.47
N SER A 21 6.92 -9.88 -8.08
CA SER A 21 7.40 -11.25 -8.24
C SER A 21 7.34 -11.99 -6.89
N ASP A 22 7.75 -13.24 -6.88
CA ASP A 22 7.90 -14.07 -5.69
C ASP A 22 9.07 -13.66 -4.77
N ASN A 23 9.95 -12.79 -5.25
CA ASN A 23 11.19 -12.40 -4.57
C ASN A 23 11.57 -10.93 -4.76
N GLY A 24 10.65 -10.06 -5.10
CA GLY A 24 10.94 -8.65 -5.25
C GLY A 24 9.98 -7.90 -6.16
N PHE A 25 10.21 -6.62 -6.28
CA PHE A 25 9.50 -5.73 -7.17
C PHE A 25 10.38 -5.39 -8.37
N PHE A 26 9.79 -5.39 -9.53
CA PHE A 26 10.51 -5.17 -10.77
C PHE A 26 9.87 -4.08 -11.62
N ARG A 27 10.70 -3.44 -12.41
CA ARG A 27 10.32 -2.43 -13.39
C ARG A 27 10.97 -2.74 -14.74
N TYR A 28 10.25 -2.48 -15.80
CA TYR A 28 10.78 -2.55 -17.17
C TYR A 28 10.40 -1.31 -17.96
N SER A 29 11.40 -0.59 -18.44
CA SER A 29 11.25 0.59 -19.31
C SER A 29 12.27 0.55 -20.46
N GLY A 30 12.38 -0.63 -21.11
CA GLY A 30 13.44 -0.92 -22.08
C GLY A 30 14.58 -1.74 -21.50
N ASN A 31 14.84 -1.62 -20.19
CA ASN A 31 15.73 -2.48 -19.42
C ASN A 31 14.99 -3.04 -18.21
N LEU A 32 15.37 -4.25 -17.81
CA LEU A 32 14.87 -4.87 -16.58
C LEU A 32 15.63 -4.30 -15.38
N GLU A 33 14.89 -3.80 -14.41
CA GLU A 33 15.42 -3.24 -13.17
C GLU A 33 14.75 -3.90 -11.97
N THR A 34 15.54 -4.28 -10.96
CA THR A 34 15.02 -4.63 -9.65
C THR A 34 14.80 -3.33 -8.86
N MET A 35 13.61 -3.15 -8.35
CA MET A 35 13.29 -1.98 -7.53
C MET A 35 13.79 -2.18 -6.11
N THR A 36 14.49 -1.18 -5.56
CA THR A 36 14.85 -1.19 -4.14
C THR A 36 13.59 -0.95 -3.32
N CYS A 37 13.22 -1.93 -2.49
CA CYS A 37 12.07 -1.84 -1.61
C CYS A 37 12.53 -1.82 -0.15
N LEU A 38 12.23 -0.73 0.57
CA LEU A 38 12.65 -0.57 1.98
C LEU A 38 11.79 -1.39 2.95
N VAL A 39 10.65 -1.90 2.47
CA VAL A 39 9.71 -2.72 3.25
C VAL A 39 9.63 -4.15 2.71
N GLU A 40 10.67 -4.59 2.00
CA GLU A 40 10.71 -5.88 1.31
C GLU A 40 10.48 -7.05 2.28
N ASP A 41 11.24 -7.09 3.37
CA ASP A 41 11.12 -8.13 4.40
C ASP A 41 9.71 -8.20 4.98
N TYR A 42 9.11 -7.02 5.28
CA TYR A 42 7.75 -6.95 5.79
C TYR A 42 6.71 -7.56 4.84
N VAL A 43 6.89 -7.39 3.53
CA VAL A 43 5.97 -7.91 2.52
C VAL A 43 6.19 -9.41 2.30
N PHE A 44 7.44 -9.83 2.06
CA PHE A 44 7.75 -11.20 1.63
C PHE A 44 7.73 -12.21 2.78
N ASP A 45 7.94 -11.77 4.02
CA ASP A 45 7.78 -12.64 5.20
C ASP A 45 6.31 -12.97 5.51
N ASP A 46 5.36 -12.14 5.05
CA ASP A 46 3.94 -12.26 5.38
C ASP A 46 3.03 -12.57 4.18
N ILE A 47 3.53 -12.55 2.94
CA ILE A 47 2.70 -12.77 1.76
C ILE A 47 2.29 -14.24 1.59
N ASN A 48 1.00 -14.47 1.31
CA ASN A 48 0.48 -15.81 1.00
C ASN A 48 0.70 -16.15 -0.48
N THR A 49 1.79 -16.84 -0.79
CA THR A 49 2.11 -17.26 -2.15
C THR A 49 1.16 -18.34 -2.68
N THR A 50 0.50 -19.09 -1.81
CA THR A 50 -0.50 -20.11 -2.20
C THR A 50 -1.76 -19.47 -2.77
N ALA A 51 -2.09 -18.26 -2.31
CA ALA A 51 -3.22 -17.47 -2.77
C ALA A 51 -2.80 -16.34 -3.74
N SER A 52 -1.70 -16.51 -4.45
CA SER A 52 -1.11 -15.50 -5.34
C SER A 52 -2.05 -15.02 -6.46
N GLN A 53 -3.03 -15.84 -6.86
CA GLN A 53 -4.08 -15.45 -7.82
C GLN A 53 -4.97 -14.31 -7.34
N LEU A 54 -5.01 -14.03 -6.03
CA LEU A 54 -5.77 -12.93 -5.44
C LEU A 54 -5.01 -11.61 -5.44
N ILE A 55 -3.70 -11.67 -5.67
CA ILE A 55 -2.87 -10.46 -5.71
C ILE A 55 -3.26 -9.64 -6.92
N ASN A 56 -3.52 -8.37 -6.68
CA ASN A 56 -3.85 -7.42 -7.71
C ASN A 56 -3.14 -6.09 -7.48
N VAL A 57 -3.08 -5.26 -8.51
CA VAL A 57 -2.40 -3.96 -8.47
C VAL A 57 -3.36 -2.87 -8.90
N GLY A 58 -3.25 -1.72 -8.26
CA GLY A 58 -3.97 -0.51 -8.57
C GLY A 58 -3.05 0.67 -8.79
N LEU A 59 -3.48 1.58 -9.65
CA LEU A 59 -2.81 2.85 -9.93
C LEU A 59 -3.65 3.99 -9.34
N ASN A 60 -3.00 4.90 -8.64
CA ASN A 60 -3.58 6.18 -8.25
C ASN A 60 -2.81 7.30 -8.95
N ASN A 61 -3.33 7.77 -10.07
CA ASN A 61 -2.69 8.81 -10.87
C ASN A 61 -2.62 10.16 -10.15
N LEU A 62 -3.57 10.43 -9.25
CA LEU A 62 -3.65 11.71 -8.55
C LEU A 62 -2.40 11.93 -7.66
N PHE A 63 -1.91 10.87 -7.04
CA PHE A 63 -0.75 10.92 -6.14
C PHE A 63 0.50 10.24 -6.70
N GLY A 64 0.44 9.70 -7.92
CA GLY A 64 1.56 9.01 -8.53
C GLY A 64 1.95 7.72 -7.81
N GLU A 65 0.97 6.90 -7.46
CA GLU A 65 1.14 5.72 -6.62
C GLU A 65 0.71 4.44 -7.32
N ILE A 66 1.51 3.38 -7.12
CA ILE A 66 1.18 2.01 -7.51
C ILE A 66 1.01 1.21 -6.24
N THR A 67 -0.15 0.60 -6.04
CA THR A 67 -0.47 -0.18 -4.85
C THR A 67 -0.74 -1.64 -5.22
N TRP A 68 0.03 -2.56 -4.64
CA TRP A 68 -0.25 -4.00 -4.69
C TRP A 68 -1.06 -4.39 -3.46
N PHE A 69 -2.17 -5.09 -3.71
CA PHE A 69 -3.04 -5.64 -2.69
C PHE A 69 -2.82 -7.15 -2.61
N TYR A 70 -2.56 -7.67 -1.42
CA TYR A 70 -2.18 -9.06 -1.25
C TYR A 70 -2.77 -9.67 0.03
N PRO A 71 -2.95 -11.01 0.08
CA PRO A 71 -3.30 -11.72 1.30
C PRO A 71 -2.04 -11.98 2.14
N THR A 72 -2.16 -11.84 3.46
CA THR A 72 -1.13 -12.28 4.40
C THR A 72 -1.07 -13.81 4.45
N GLN A 73 0.04 -14.37 4.97
CA GLN A 73 0.26 -15.81 5.09
C GLN A 73 -0.89 -16.53 5.82
N SER A 74 -1.52 -15.88 6.78
CA SER A 74 -2.64 -16.40 7.55
C SER A 74 -4.02 -16.15 6.93
N SER A 75 -4.10 -15.55 5.74
CA SER A 75 -5.35 -15.12 5.10
C SER A 75 -5.53 -15.73 3.72
N GLU A 76 -6.77 -16.11 3.42
CA GLU A 76 -7.22 -16.53 2.09
C GLU A 76 -7.95 -15.41 1.34
N ILE A 77 -7.95 -14.20 1.88
CA ILE A 77 -8.51 -13.00 1.25
C ILE A 77 -7.49 -11.88 1.31
N VAL A 78 -7.60 -10.94 0.39
CA VAL A 78 -6.76 -9.72 0.36
C VAL A 78 -7.00 -8.91 1.63
N ASN A 79 -5.94 -8.61 2.38
CA ASN A 79 -6.01 -7.90 3.67
C ASN A 79 -4.82 -6.98 3.95
N ARG A 80 -3.90 -6.86 3.00
CA ARG A 80 -2.73 -5.98 3.08
C ARG A 80 -2.52 -5.24 1.78
N SER A 81 -1.80 -4.14 1.88
CA SER A 81 -1.34 -3.36 0.74
C SER A 81 0.09 -2.88 0.93
N VAL A 82 0.79 -2.75 -0.18
CA VAL A 82 2.09 -2.08 -0.27
C VAL A 82 2.05 -1.12 -1.44
N THR A 83 2.47 0.12 -1.20
CA THR A 83 2.37 1.21 -2.17
C THR A 83 3.76 1.75 -2.48
N TYR A 84 4.04 1.91 -3.75
CA TYR A 84 5.21 2.60 -4.29
C TYR A 84 4.79 3.93 -4.90
N ASN A 85 5.36 5.02 -4.40
CA ASN A 85 5.15 6.33 -5.00
C ASN A 85 6.14 6.54 -6.14
N TYR A 86 5.70 6.36 -7.39
CA TYR A 86 6.57 6.47 -8.57
C TYR A 86 6.88 7.92 -8.96
N ALA A 87 6.03 8.87 -8.57
CA ALA A 87 6.20 10.27 -8.92
C ALA A 87 7.29 10.95 -8.07
N GLU A 88 7.40 10.58 -6.79
CA GLU A 88 8.32 11.19 -5.85
C GLU A 88 9.57 10.34 -5.55
N SER A 89 9.57 9.09 -5.97
CA SER A 89 10.70 8.17 -5.78
C SER A 89 11.87 8.49 -6.71
N SER A 90 13.07 8.27 -6.19
CA SER A 90 14.30 8.22 -6.98
C SER A 90 15.09 6.96 -6.65
N PRO A 91 16.06 6.55 -7.49
CA PRO A 91 16.88 5.36 -7.22
C PRO A 91 17.60 5.40 -5.85
N GLN A 92 17.94 6.61 -5.36
CA GLN A 92 18.61 6.81 -4.08
C GLN A 92 17.63 7.00 -2.93
N ARG A 93 16.36 7.31 -3.22
CA ARG A 93 15.32 7.54 -2.22
C ARG A 93 13.99 6.95 -2.72
N PRO A 94 13.84 5.64 -2.70
CA PRO A 94 12.57 5.00 -3.02
C PRO A 94 11.56 5.26 -1.88
N ILE A 95 10.32 5.59 -2.24
CA ILE A 95 9.25 5.86 -1.27
C ILE A 95 8.26 4.71 -1.33
N TRP A 96 8.18 4.00 -0.20
CA TRP A 96 7.29 2.87 0.00
C TRP A 96 6.47 3.04 1.27
N THR A 97 5.23 2.61 1.22
CA THR A 97 4.34 2.54 2.37
C THR A 97 3.62 1.21 2.42
N THR A 98 3.25 0.78 3.61
CA THR A 98 2.45 -0.44 3.83
C THR A 98 1.17 -0.09 4.55
N GLY A 99 0.13 -0.90 4.34
CA GLY A 99 -1.15 -0.66 4.98
C GLY A 99 -2.03 -1.91 5.03
N SER A 100 -3.16 -1.77 5.70
CA SER A 100 -4.20 -2.78 5.78
C SER A 100 -5.36 -2.53 4.80
N LEU A 101 -5.15 -1.67 3.79
CA LEU A 101 -6.15 -1.43 2.77
C LEU A 101 -6.37 -2.70 1.95
N ALA A 102 -7.58 -3.23 1.99
CA ALA A 102 -7.95 -4.43 1.27
C ALA A 102 -8.82 -4.10 0.06
N ARG A 103 -8.30 -4.34 -1.14
CA ARG A 103 -9.05 -4.17 -2.38
C ARG A 103 -8.85 -5.37 -3.28
N THR A 104 -9.95 -5.92 -3.76
CA THR A 104 -9.95 -7.07 -4.67
C THR A 104 -9.93 -6.66 -6.13
N THR A 105 -10.36 -5.42 -6.41
CA THR A 105 -10.21 -4.77 -7.70
C THR A 105 -9.95 -3.29 -7.50
N TRP A 106 -9.30 -2.69 -8.48
CA TRP A 106 -9.02 -1.26 -8.50
C TRP A 106 -9.10 -0.73 -9.91
N VAL A 107 -9.71 0.44 -10.08
CA VAL A 107 -9.72 1.18 -11.33
C VAL A 107 -9.53 2.67 -11.05
N ASP A 108 -8.56 3.25 -11.72
CA ASP A 108 -8.37 4.69 -11.81
C ASP A 108 -8.48 5.07 -13.29
N SER A 109 -9.53 5.78 -13.64
CA SER A 109 -9.81 6.15 -15.01
C SER A 109 -10.36 7.57 -15.06
N ALA A 110 -9.89 8.35 -16.03
CA ALA A 110 -10.36 9.72 -16.27
C ALA A 110 -11.89 9.82 -16.46
N VAL A 111 -12.55 8.72 -16.87
CA VAL A 111 -14.00 8.67 -17.01
C VAL A 111 -14.71 8.76 -15.66
N PHE A 112 -14.12 8.19 -14.61
CA PHE A 112 -14.69 8.20 -13.26
C PHE A 112 -14.23 9.38 -12.41
N GLY A 113 -13.16 10.04 -12.81
CA GLY A 113 -12.58 11.21 -12.14
C GLY A 113 -11.78 10.90 -10.88
N LEU A 114 -12.18 9.90 -10.10
CA LEU A 114 -11.51 9.44 -8.87
C LEU A 114 -11.32 7.92 -8.92
N PRO A 115 -10.36 7.36 -8.17
CA PRO A 115 -10.17 5.92 -8.11
C PRO A 115 -11.35 5.20 -7.45
N HIS A 116 -11.67 4.03 -7.97
CA HIS A 116 -12.70 3.15 -7.44
C HIS A 116 -12.13 1.76 -7.16
N GLY A 117 -12.63 1.13 -6.12
CA GLY A 117 -12.21 -0.21 -5.74
C GLY A 117 -13.34 -1.02 -5.11
N THR A 118 -13.14 -2.33 -5.06
CA THR A 118 -14.03 -3.23 -4.33
C THR A 118 -13.27 -4.00 -3.28
N SER A 119 -13.94 -4.37 -2.20
CA SER A 119 -13.43 -5.34 -1.23
C SER A 119 -14.41 -6.49 -1.06
N TYR A 120 -13.89 -7.61 -0.58
CA TYR A 120 -14.67 -8.80 -0.26
C TYR A 120 -14.44 -9.22 1.19
N ASN A 121 -15.52 -9.42 1.95
CA ASN A 121 -15.48 -9.91 3.31
C ASN A 121 -15.99 -11.35 3.36
N ALA A 122 -15.08 -12.31 3.48
CA ALA A 122 -15.41 -13.73 3.44
C ALA A 122 -16.03 -14.27 4.74
N THR A 123 -15.70 -13.68 5.89
CA THR A 123 -15.95 -14.29 7.21
C THR A 123 -16.57 -13.35 8.24
N GLY A 124 -17.14 -12.23 7.82
CA GLY A 124 -17.63 -11.23 8.77
C GLY A 124 -16.54 -10.47 9.54
N THR A 125 -15.28 -10.86 9.36
CA THR A 125 -14.14 -10.08 9.86
C THR A 125 -13.89 -8.90 8.93
N SER A 126 -14.26 -7.73 9.38
CA SER A 126 -14.07 -6.50 8.61
C SER A 126 -12.61 -6.11 8.62
N TYR A 127 -11.93 -6.22 7.49
CA TYR A 127 -10.55 -5.73 7.35
C TYR A 127 -10.48 -4.25 7.03
N ASP A 128 -11.55 -3.65 6.57
CA ASP A 128 -11.52 -2.26 6.10
C ASP A 128 -12.76 -1.43 6.44
N VAL A 129 -13.87 -2.05 6.84
CA VAL A 129 -15.10 -1.29 7.09
C VAL A 129 -15.94 -1.92 8.20
N VAL A 130 -16.29 -1.10 9.16
CA VAL A 130 -17.24 -1.46 10.21
C VAL A 130 -18.59 -1.88 9.61
N GLY A 131 -19.01 -3.09 9.89
CA GLY A 131 -20.35 -3.58 9.62
C GLY A 131 -20.57 -4.22 8.25
N ASN A 132 -19.53 -4.70 7.53
CA ASN A 132 -19.73 -5.60 6.40
C ASN A 132 -20.22 -6.95 6.86
N THR A 133 -21.23 -7.48 6.17
CA THR A 133 -21.74 -8.82 6.39
C THR A 133 -20.84 -9.85 5.71
N GLU A 134 -20.73 -11.03 6.26
CA GLU A 134 -20.02 -12.14 5.66
C GLU A 134 -20.48 -12.39 4.20
N GLY A 135 -19.53 -12.61 3.30
CA GLY A 135 -19.81 -12.78 1.87
C GLY A 135 -20.21 -11.53 1.13
N ALA A 136 -20.14 -10.35 1.77
CA ALA A 136 -20.50 -9.10 1.12
C ALA A 136 -19.34 -8.52 0.30
N THR A 137 -19.65 -8.02 -0.89
CA THR A 137 -18.78 -7.18 -1.68
C THR A 137 -19.16 -5.71 -1.47
N THR A 138 -18.19 -4.88 -1.12
CA THR A 138 -18.38 -3.44 -0.95
C THR A 138 -17.63 -2.68 -2.04
N TYR A 139 -18.31 -1.70 -2.61
CA TYR A 139 -17.74 -0.77 -3.58
C TYR A 139 -17.36 0.53 -2.89
N TYR A 140 -16.21 1.07 -3.26
CA TYR A 140 -15.64 2.29 -2.71
C TYR A 140 -15.27 3.27 -3.81
N GLN A 141 -15.51 4.53 -3.55
CA GLN A 141 -14.87 5.65 -4.23
C GLN A 141 -13.80 6.21 -3.30
N HIS A 142 -12.57 6.31 -3.81
CA HIS A 142 -11.41 6.80 -3.06
C HIS A 142 -11.17 8.28 -3.31
N GLU A 143 -10.26 8.85 -2.53
CA GLU A 143 -9.81 10.25 -2.65
C GLU A 143 -10.96 11.26 -2.53
N THR A 144 -11.95 10.98 -1.70
CA THR A 144 -13.10 11.86 -1.48
C THR A 144 -13.40 12.01 0.01
N GLY A 145 -13.48 13.27 0.45
CA GLY A 145 -13.82 13.61 1.84
C GLY A 145 -12.75 13.23 2.86
N THR A 146 -13.07 13.40 4.12
CA THR A 146 -12.24 13.07 5.28
C THR A 146 -12.85 11.96 6.13
N ASP A 147 -14.07 11.58 5.80
CA ASP A 147 -14.86 10.61 6.55
C ASP A 147 -15.28 9.45 5.65
N GLN A 148 -15.41 8.29 6.27
CA GLN A 148 -16.00 7.13 5.64
C GLN A 148 -17.52 7.20 5.76
N VAL A 149 -18.23 7.15 4.64
CA VAL A 149 -19.70 7.14 4.61
C VAL A 149 -20.19 5.76 4.16
N LYS A 150 -20.98 5.10 5.02
CA LYS A 150 -21.61 3.83 4.72
C LYS A 150 -23.09 3.88 5.09
N SER A 151 -23.96 3.66 4.11
CA SER A 151 -25.42 3.53 4.35
C SER A 151 -26.00 4.60 5.27
N SER A 152 -25.63 5.85 5.11
CA SER A 152 -26.04 7.00 5.93
C SER A 152 -25.31 7.18 7.28
N ALA A 153 -24.40 6.28 7.64
CA ALA A 153 -23.52 6.48 8.78
C ALA A 153 -22.19 7.08 8.33
N THR A 154 -21.77 8.15 8.96
CA THR A 154 -20.47 8.79 8.74
C THR A 154 -19.53 8.40 9.87
N THR A 155 -18.36 7.90 9.55
CA THR A 155 -17.33 7.53 10.52
C THR A 155 -16.03 8.21 10.12
N THR A 156 -15.34 8.82 11.07
CA THR A 156 -14.04 9.44 10.83
C THR A 156 -13.03 8.37 10.39
N VAL A 157 -12.30 8.62 9.31
CA VAL A 157 -11.17 7.79 8.91
C VAL A 157 -10.05 7.98 9.92
N ALA A 158 -9.68 6.92 10.63
CA ALA A 158 -8.54 6.95 11.53
C ALA A 158 -7.25 7.03 10.68
N ALA A 159 -6.55 8.14 10.79
CA ALA A 159 -5.25 8.33 10.15
C ALA A 159 -4.21 8.64 11.22
N ASN A 160 -3.07 7.97 11.12
CA ASN A 160 -1.91 8.22 11.95
C ASN A 160 -0.66 8.24 11.08
N ILE A 161 0.31 9.06 11.46
CA ILE A 161 1.63 9.11 10.87
C ILE A 161 2.62 8.80 11.99
N GLU A 162 3.42 7.78 11.81
CA GLU A 162 4.51 7.41 12.70
C GLU A 162 5.82 7.52 11.93
N SER A 163 6.77 8.29 12.47
CA SER A 163 8.12 8.34 11.93
C SER A 163 8.94 7.20 12.54
N GLY A 164 9.90 6.68 11.78
CA GLY A 164 10.96 5.87 12.38
C GLY A 164 11.76 6.67 13.40
N ASP A 165 12.44 5.98 14.30
CA ASP A 165 13.33 6.58 15.28
C ASP A 165 14.40 7.41 14.56
N PHE A 166 14.58 8.66 14.99
CA PHE A 166 15.65 9.52 14.48
C PHE A 166 16.56 9.96 15.60
N ASP A 167 17.86 9.88 15.34
CA ASP A 167 18.90 10.28 16.29
C ASP A 167 19.21 11.77 16.10
N ILE A 168 18.87 12.59 17.09
CA ILE A 168 19.11 14.03 17.10
C ILE A 168 20.60 14.33 17.33
N THR A 169 21.39 13.36 17.81
CA THR A 169 22.80 13.56 18.17
C THR A 169 23.76 13.43 16.99
N ARG A 170 23.30 12.97 15.83
CA ARG A 170 24.09 12.73 14.62
C ARG A 170 24.44 14.01 13.86
N GLY A 171 25.09 14.96 14.48
CA GLY A 171 25.52 16.19 13.80
C GLY A 171 26.38 17.12 14.64
N GLN A 172 26.56 16.83 15.90
CA GLN A 172 27.42 17.61 16.80
C GLN A 172 28.50 16.71 17.38
N GLY A 173 29.68 16.76 16.81
CA GLY A 173 30.87 16.18 17.44
C GLY A 173 31.15 16.88 18.75
N GLY A 174 30.78 16.25 19.88
CA GLY A 174 31.06 16.73 21.22
C GLY A 174 29.96 16.39 22.21
N GLY A 175 30.07 15.24 22.84
CA GLY A 175 29.59 14.77 24.13
C GLY A 175 28.58 15.61 24.91
N ALA A 176 27.34 15.68 24.46
CA ALA A 176 26.23 15.99 25.34
C ALA A 176 25.18 14.90 25.17
N ASP A 177 25.03 14.07 26.18
CA ASP A 177 23.96 13.10 26.31
C ASP A 177 22.65 13.87 26.53
N LEU A 178 21.95 14.20 25.46
CA LEU A 178 20.62 14.78 25.52
C LEU A 178 19.59 13.64 25.65
N ARG A 179 19.64 12.89 26.72
CA ARG A 179 18.49 12.13 27.22
C ARG A 179 17.53 13.10 27.89
N GLY A 180 16.78 13.83 27.09
CA GLY A 180 15.66 14.61 27.55
C GLY A 180 14.39 13.97 27.03
N ASP A 181 13.48 13.61 27.93
CA ASP A 181 12.08 13.38 27.62
C ASP A 181 11.50 14.68 27.07
N GLY A 182 11.73 14.96 25.81
CA GLY A 182 11.24 16.12 25.11
C GLY A 182 9.96 15.76 24.36
N GLU A 183 8.84 16.21 24.88
CA GLU A 183 7.57 16.21 24.16
C GLU A 183 7.67 17.24 23.02
N PHE A 184 7.69 16.77 21.75
CA PHE A 184 7.62 17.65 20.60
C PHE A 184 6.15 17.92 20.26
N ILE A 185 5.70 19.14 20.51
CA ILE A 185 4.38 19.61 20.07
C ILE A 185 4.56 20.26 18.69
N MET A 186 4.09 19.60 17.63
CA MET A 186 3.90 20.26 16.35
C MET A 186 2.63 21.11 16.40
N LYS A 187 2.77 22.42 16.13
CA LYS A 187 1.67 23.36 15.97
C LYS A 187 1.32 23.55 14.52
#